data_15e47a092b22397d08d016568c50f246
#
_entry.id   15e47a092b22397d08d016568c50f246
#
_cell.length_a   1.000
_cell.length_b   1.000
_cell.length_c   1.000
_cell.angle_alpha   90.00
_cell.angle_beta   90.00
_cell.angle_gamma   90.00
#
_symmetry.space_group_name_H-M   'P 1'
#
loop_
_entity.id
_entity.type
_entity.pdbx_description
1 polymer ?
#
loop_
_entity_poly.entity_id
_entity_poly.type
_entity_poly.pdbx_seq_one_letter_code
_entity_poly.pdbx_strand_id
1 'polypeptide(L)'
;MKLGKKNVIRKETLLGVGLILCLAIGLFVQKKGEWYPTQGKEAYLTEKVPSTASVVKDLDKDTLVLYDSENETSQRAWKQFEQILKDMRMGAKLVDVAKHESYSLSDYKKVVLLVTDLSRMEDQVQPLMDWTEKGGQTLFAVTMGKESNLDAIDHNLGVSYSNFEMDEVKEIYVDPDFMIGGGRNYKIEEPFESARKVSLESDVKVHAKTTDDSHTPLIWEKSYGKGKFVVDNLGIYERNVRGIYAASYSLLTEATVY
;
A
#
# COMPACT_ATOMS: atom_id res chain seq x y z
N MET A 1 -31.01 82.74 12.74
CA MET A 1 -29.98 81.79 13.18
C MET A 1 -30.51 80.38 12.89
N LYS A 2 -30.07 79.76 11.80
CA LYS A 2 -30.52 78.42 11.37
C LYS A 2 -29.55 77.35 11.92
N LEU A 3 -30.00 76.52 12.86
CA LEU A 3 -29.27 75.43 13.39
C LEU A 3 -29.27 74.31 12.34
N GLY A 4 -28.05 73.90 11.90
CA GLY A 4 -27.87 72.82 10.99
C GLY A 4 -28.28 71.48 11.61
N LYS A 5 -29.10 70.71 10.90
CA LYS A 5 -29.42 69.30 11.24
C LYS A 5 -28.13 68.45 11.09
N LYS A 6 -27.58 68.00 12.23
CA LYS A 6 -26.59 66.97 12.22
C LYS A 6 -27.25 65.66 11.77
N ASN A 7 -26.85 65.16 10.60
CA ASN A 7 -27.23 63.83 10.16
C ASN A 7 -26.59 62.80 11.09
N VAL A 8 -27.36 62.31 12.05
CA VAL A 8 -26.98 61.18 12.86
C VAL A 8 -27.20 59.94 12.01
N ILE A 9 -26.13 59.45 11.38
CA ILE A 9 -26.17 58.16 10.73
C ILE A 9 -26.42 57.11 11.82
N ARG A 10 -27.57 56.42 11.74
CA ARG A 10 -27.92 55.38 12.71
C ARG A 10 -26.87 54.27 12.70
N LYS A 11 -26.49 53.77 13.89
CA LYS A 11 -25.51 52.67 14.02
C LYS A 11 -25.85 51.46 13.17
N GLU A 12 -27.14 51.22 12.97
CA GLU A 12 -27.66 50.14 12.11
C GLU A 12 -27.30 50.33 10.61
N THR A 13 -27.30 51.57 10.13
CA THR A 13 -26.92 51.89 8.75
C THR A 13 -25.43 51.70 8.54
N LEU A 14 -24.60 52.04 9.52
CA LEU A 14 -23.14 51.80 9.49
C LEU A 14 -22.81 50.31 9.51
N LEU A 15 -23.54 49.51 10.32
CA LEU A 15 -23.37 48.05 10.36
C LEU A 15 -23.76 47.38 9.03
N GLY A 16 -24.89 47.84 8.42
CA GLY A 16 -25.34 47.33 7.13
C GLY A 16 -24.34 47.60 5.99
N VAL A 17 -23.81 48.83 5.95
CA VAL A 17 -22.81 49.24 4.95
C VAL A 17 -21.50 48.43 5.15
N GLY A 18 -21.07 48.22 6.40
CA GLY A 18 -19.90 47.40 6.73
C GLY A 18 -20.06 45.96 6.28
N LEU A 19 -21.24 45.37 6.47
CA LEU A 19 -21.51 43.97 6.08
C LEU A 19 -21.54 43.79 4.55
N ILE A 20 -22.12 44.78 3.83
CA ILE A 20 -22.11 44.78 2.36
C ILE A 20 -20.70 44.96 1.82
N LEU A 21 -19.86 45.78 2.43
CA LEU A 21 -18.48 45.98 2.05
C LEU A 21 -17.65 44.70 2.25
N CYS A 22 -17.85 44.00 3.39
CA CYS A 22 -17.18 42.72 3.65
C CYS A 22 -17.60 41.64 2.66
N LEU A 23 -18.91 41.57 2.34
CA LEU A 23 -19.40 40.64 1.31
C LEU A 23 -18.85 40.96 -0.07
N ALA A 24 -18.79 42.23 -0.46
CA ALA A 24 -18.24 42.66 -1.74
C ALA A 24 -16.73 42.37 -1.83
N ILE A 25 -15.97 42.60 -0.77
CA ILE A 25 -14.54 42.23 -0.70
C ILE A 25 -14.37 40.72 -0.77
N GLY A 26 -15.19 39.95 -0.02
CA GLY A 26 -15.17 38.49 -0.04
C GLY A 26 -15.42 37.92 -1.45
N LEU A 27 -16.44 38.43 -2.15
CA LEU A 27 -16.78 38.04 -3.52
C LEU A 27 -15.71 38.46 -4.52
N PHE A 28 -15.11 39.64 -4.33
CA PHE A 28 -14.04 40.14 -5.19
C PHE A 28 -12.75 39.32 -5.05
N VAL A 29 -12.41 38.95 -3.82
CA VAL A 29 -11.27 38.10 -3.50
C VAL A 29 -11.51 36.67 -4.02
N GLN A 30 -12.72 36.15 -3.88
CA GLN A 30 -13.11 34.84 -4.40
C GLN A 30 -13.05 34.81 -5.95
N LYS A 31 -13.46 35.92 -6.61
CA LYS A 31 -13.42 36.03 -8.07
C LYS A 31 -12.01 36.22 -8.62
N LYS A 32 -11.10 36.82 -7.86
CA LYS A 32 -9.67 36.92 -8.22
C LYS A 32 -8.83 35.72 -7.82
N GLY A 33 -9.33 34.80 -7.03
CA GLY A 33 -8.59 33.60 -6.61
C GLY A 33 -7.38 33.89 -5.69
N GLU A 34 -7.30 35.09 -5.13
CA GLU A 34 -6.13 35.57 -4.37
C GLU A 34 -6.10 35.13 -2.89
N TRP A 35 -7.10 34.40 -2.42
CA TRP A 35 -7.17 33.95 -1.02
C TRP A 35 -6.55 32.57 -0.77
N TYR A 36 -6.29 31.84 -1.82
CA TYR A 36 -5.40 30.68 -1.71
C TYR A 36 -4.09 31.08 -2.38
N PRO A 37 -2.94 30.74 -1.82
CA PRO A 37 -1.69 30.96 -2.49
C PRO A 37 -1.66 30.07 -3.76
N THR A 38 -2.33 30.58 -4.81
CA THR A 38 -2.38 29.93 -6.12
C THR A 38 -1.01 29.98 -6.80
N GLN A 39 -0.07 30.81 -6.29
CA GLN A 39 1.31 30.79 -6.74
C GLN A 39 1.92 29.37 -6.67
N GLY A 40 1.53 28.55 -5.68
CA GLY A 40 1.89 27.14 -5.65
C GLY A 40 1.22 26.31 -6.74
N LYS A 41 -0.08 26.57 -7.03
CA LYS A 41 -0.82 25.82 -8.05
C LYS A 41 -0.45 26.22 -9.48
N GLU A 42 -0.23 27.49 -9.74
CA GLU A 42 0.18 27.95 -11.07
C GLU A 42 1.64 27.57 -11.36
N ALA A 43 2.52 27.61 -10.38
CA ALA A 43 3.87 27.07 -10.52
C ALA A 43 3.86 25.55 -10.80
N TYR A 44 2.97 24.79 -10.13
CA TYR A 44 2.78 23.36 -10.42
C TYR A 44 2.10 23.10 -11.78
N LEU A 45 1.28 24.02 -12.28
CA LEU A 45 0.57 23.88 -13.56
C LEU A 45 1.39 24.40 -14.76
N THR A 46 2.35 25.30 -14.52
CA THR A 46 3.25 25.82 -15.56
C THR A 46 4.54 25.02 -15.71
N GLU A 47 5.03 24.40 -14.64
CA GLU A 47 5.94 23.28 -14.79
C GLU A 47 5.16 22.15 -15.48
N LYS A 48 5.62 21.70 -16.64
CA LYS A 48 5.11 20.49 -17.27
C LYS A 48 5.18 19.39 -16.22
N VAL A 49 4.05 19.19 -15.48
CA VAL A 49 3.94 18.06 -14.58
C VAL A 49 4.21 16.85 -15.45
N PRO A 50 5.30 16.11 -15.21
CA PRO A 50 5.61 14.94 -16.01
C PRO A 50 4.36 14.07 -16.01
N SER A 51 3.97 13.53 -17.16
CA SER A 51 2.84 12.60 -17.19
C SER A 51 3.09 11.51 -16.15
N THR A 52 2.04 11.01 -15.51
CA THR A 52 2.16 9.95 -14.51
C THR A 52 3.04 8.80 -15.01
N ALA A 53 2.97 8.51 -16.32
CA ALA A 53 3.82 7.55 -16.99
C ALA A 53 5.30 7.95 -17.04
N SER A 54 5.65 9.24 -17.16
CA SER A 54 7.05 9.69 -17.15
C SER A 54 7.61 9.73 -15.72
N VAL A 55 6.80 10.10 -14.73
CA VAL A 55 7.20 10.08 -13.31
C VAL A 55 7.46 8.64 -12.86
N VAL A 56 6.58 7.71 -13.22
CA VAL A 56 6.76 6.27 -12.92
C VAL A 56 8.00 5.71 -13.64
N LYS A 57 8.35 6.23 -14.82
CA LYS A 57 9.52 5.79 -15.57
C LYS A 57 10.85 6.24 -14.96
N ASP A 58 10.85 7.35 -14.25
CA ASP A 58 12.05 7.95 -13.64
C ASP A 58 12.18 7.64 -12.14
N LEU A 59 11.18 6.96 -11.54
CA LEU A 59 11.26 6.52 -10.15
C LEU A 59 12.29 5.39 -10.01
N ASP A 60 13.00 5.42 -8.90
CA ASP A 60 14.01 4.43 -8.54
C ASP A 60 13.40 3.02 -8.60
N LYS A 61 13.94 2.19 -9.48
CA LYS A 61 13.46 0.83 -9.73
C LYS A 61 14.19 -0.17 -8.86
N ASP A 62 14.28 0.10 -7.57
CA ASP A 62 14.90 -0.81 -6.61
C ASP A 62 14.01 -2.03 -6.25
N THR A 63 12.82 -2.08 -6.85
CA THR A 63 11.82 -3.13 -6.63
C THR A 63 11.67 -4.00 -7.87
N LEU A 64 11.79 -5.31 -7.68
CA LEU A 64 11.46 -6.33 -8.67
C LEU A 64 10.09 -6.94 -8.34
N VAL A 65 9.24 -7.08 -9.33
CA VAL A 65 7.96 -7.79 -9.21
C VAL A 65 8.02 -9.04 -10.07
N LEU A 66 7.85 -10.19 -9.46
CA LEU A 66 7.76 -11.49 -10.12
C LEU A 66 6.29 -11.90 -10.23
N TYR A 67 5.81 -12.13 -11.43
CA TYR A 67 4.44 -12.58 -11.68
C TYR A 67 4.40 -13.64 -12.77
N ASP A 68 3.30 -14.37 -12.87
CA ASP A 68 3.08 -15.40 -13.89
C ASP A 68 1.92 -14.96 -14.81
N SER A 69 2.24 -14.67 -16.07
CA SER A 69 1.23 -14.25 -17.06
C SER A 69 0.32 -15.38 -17.52
N GLU A 70 0.62 -16.62 -17.24
CA GLU A 70 -0.22 -17.77 -17.53
C GLU A 70 -1.18 -18.12 -16.39
N ASN A 71 -0.98 -17.51 -15.20
CA ASN A 71 -1.84 -17.71 -14.03
C ASN A 71 -2.77 -16.52 -13.82
N GLU A 72 -4.09 -16.76 -13.85
CA GLU A 72 -5.10 -15.71 -13.72
C GLU A 72 -5.03 -14.98 -12.37
N THR A 73 -4.77 -15.69 -11.29
CA THR A 73 -4.62 -15.12 -9.95
C THR A 73 -3.42 -14.18 -9.88
N SER A 74 -2.28 -14.60 -10.42
CA SER A 74 -1.08 -13.78 -10.51
C SER A 74 -1.29 -12.52 -11.35
N GLN A 75 -2.01 -12.63 -12.47
CA GLN A 75 -2.36 -11.48 -13.30
C GLN A 75 -3.27 -10.48 -12.56
N ARG A 76 -4.26 -10.98 -11.80
CA ARG A 76 -5.14 -10.13 -10.97
C ARG A 76 -4.33 -9.43 -9.87
N ALA A 77 -3.45 -10.16 -9.20
CA ALA A 77 -2.55 -9.61 -8.18
C ALA A 77 -1.69 -8.50 -8.77
N TRP A 78 -1.10 -8.71 -9.95
CA TRP A 78 -0.33 -7.67 -10.62
C TRP A 78 -1.16 -6.41 -10.90
N LYS A 79 -2.36 -6.53 -11.44
CA LYS A 79 -3.23 -5.36 -11.70
C LYS A 79 -3.52 -4.53 -10.44
N GLN A 80 -3.73 -5.19 -9.30
CA GLN A 80 -3.94 -4.51 -8.03
C GLN A 80 -2.65 -3.84 -7.54
N PHE A 81 -1.53 -4.56 -7.60
CA PHE A 81 -0.25 -4.05 -7.15
C PHE A 81 0.28 -2.91 -8.03
N GLU A 82 0.09 -2.99 -9.35
CA GLU A 82 0.39 -1.90 -10.27
C GLU A 82 -0.34 -0.60 -9.89
N GLN A 83 -1.62 -0.71 -9.48
CA GLN A 83 -2.36 0.45 -9.03
C GLN A 83 -1.82 1.00 -7.71
N ILE A 84 -1.42 0.14 -6.77
CA ILE A 84 -0.77 0.55 -5.52
C ILE A 84 0.52 1.32 -5.83
N LEU A 85 1.38 0.79 -6.71
CA LEU A 85 2.61 1.47 -7.12
C LEU A 85 2.32 2.85 -7.72
N LYS A 86 1.30 2.95 -8.58
CA LYS A 86 0.86 4.24 -9.15
C LYS A 86 0.39 5.22 -8.08
N ASP A 87 -0.42 4.75 -7.13
CA ASP A 87 -0.95 5.57 -6.04
C ASP A 87 0.19 6.05 -5.11
N MET A 88 1.18 5.20 -4.85
CA MET A 88 2.38 5.51 -4.07
C MET A 88 3.43 6.27 -4.86
N ARG A 89 3.26 6.48 -6.17
CA ARG A 89 4.24 7.06 -7.09
C ARG A 89 5.59 6.33 -7.07
N MET A 90 5.54 5.02 -7.04
CA MET A 90 6.72 4.15 -7.03
C MET A 90 6.84 3.39 -8.34
N GLY A 91 8.07 3.11 -8.75
CA GLY A 91 8.38 2.28 -9.90
C GLY A 91 8.79 0.87 -9.48
N ALA A 92 8.65 -0.07 -10.41
CA ALA A 92 9.17 -1.42 -10.25
C ALA A 92 9.55 -2.01 -11.61
N LYS A 93 10.48 -2.96 -11.61
CA LYS A 93 10.73 -3.82 -12.75
C LYS A 93 9.79 -5.02 -12.66
N LEU A 94 8.95 -5.19 -13.66
CA LEU A 94 8.11 -6.37 -13.81
C LEU A 94 8.86 -7.45 -14.59
N VAL A 95 8.80 -8.68 -14.09
CA VAL A 95 9.36 -9.88 -14.74
C VAL A 95 8.29 -10.97 -14.76
N ASP A 96 8.09 -11.54 -15.93
CA ASP A 96 7.17 -12.62 -16.19
C ASP A 96 7.91 -13.97 -16.11
N VAL A 97 7.65 -14.74 -15.06
CA VAL A 97 8.30 -16.03 -14.86
C VAL A 97 7.89 -17.05 -15.91
N ALA A 98 6.67 -16.94 -16.46
CA ALA A 98 6.23 -17.84 -17.54
C ALA A 98 7.03 -17.67 -18.82
N LYS A 99 7.62 -16.49 -19.04
CA LYS A 99 8.47 -16.22 -20.22
C LYS A 99 9.94 -16.50 -20.00
N HIS A 100 10.32 -16.98 -18.84
CA HIS A 100 11.72 -17.21 -18.47
C HIS A 100 12.61 -15.97 -18.68
N GLU A 101 12.07 -14.78 -18.41
CA GLU A 101 12.81 -13.53 -18.51
C GLU A 101 13.97 -13.53 -17.51
N SER A 102 15.16 -13.17 -17.98
CA SER A 102 16.35 -13.09 -17.12
C SER A 102 16.34 -11.82 -16.27
N TYR A 103 16.74 -11.96 -15.01
CA TYR A 103 16.95 -10.85 -14.07
C TYR A 103 18.06 -11.21 -13.09
N SER A 104 18.61 -10.19 -12.44
CA SER A 104 19.58 -10.36 -11.36
C SER A 104 19.02 -9.76 -10.06
N LEU A 105 18.91 -10.58 -9.03
CA LEU A 105 18.44 -10.11 -7.71
C LEU A 105 19.34 -9.02 -7.12
N SER A 106 20.63 -9.00 -7.47
CA SER A 106 21.59 -8.00 -6.98
C SER A 106 21.28 -6.57 -7.42
N ASP A 107 20.47 -6.41 -8.46
CA ASP A 107 20.10 -5.09 -9.00
C ASP A 107 18.95 -4.44 -8.20
N TYR A 108 18.38 -5.17 -7.24
CA TYR A 108 17.20 -4.75 -6.49
C TYR A 108 17.45 -4.81 -4.98
N LYS A 109 16.64 -4.06 -4.23
CA LYS A 109 16.59 -4.09 -2.77
C LYS A 109 15.34 -4.80 -2.26
N LYS A 110 14.31 -4.85 -3.09
CA LYS A 110 12.98 -5.38 -2.75
C LYS A 110 12.51 -6.31 -3.85
N VAL A 111 11.88 -7.40 -3.45
CA VAL A 111 11.19 -8.32 -4.34
C VAL A 111 9.74 -8.46 -3.88
N VAL A 112 8.81 -8.33 -4.80
CA VAL A 112 7.40 -8.64 -4.58
C VAL A 112 7.07 -9.87 -5.40
N LEU A 113 6.70 -10.93 -4.72
CA LEU A 113 6.35 -12.20 -5.32
C LEU A 113 4.84 -12.34 -5.44
N LEU A 114 4.35 -12.30 -6.67
CA LEU A 114 2.94 -12.49 -7.01
C LEU A 114 2.67 -13.85 -7.68
N VAL A 115 3.65 -14.73 -7.68
CA VAL A 115 3.55 -16.08 -8.23
C VAL A 115 2.87 -16.98 -7.21
N THR A 116 1.77 -17.64 -7.60
CA THR A 116 0.98 -18.53 -6.73
C THR A 116 1.54 -19.95 -6.67
N ASP A 117 2.18 -20.40 -7.72
CA ASP A 117 2.81 -21.72 -7.82
C ASP A 117 4.33 -21.56 -7.96
N LEU A 118 5.04 -21.85 -6.88
CA LEU A 118 6.50 -21.73 -6.83
C LEU A 118 7.24 -22.75 -7.72
N SER A 119 6.57 -23.80 -8.18
CA SER A 119 7.17 -24.76 -9.14
C SER A 119 7.52 -24.07 -10.48
N ARG A 120 6.83 -22.97 -10.80
CA ARG A 120 7.09 -22.14 -11.98
C ARG A 120 8.44 -21.42 -11.93
N MET A 121 9.04 -21.33 -10.76
CA MET A 121 10.32 -20.66 -10.51
C MET A 121 11.23 -21.48 -9.58
N GLU A 122 11.14 -22.81 -9.63
CA GLU A 122 11.82 -23.72 -8.70
C GLU A 122 13.32 -23.41 -8.57
N ASP A 123 14.01 -23.21 -9.70
CA ASP A 123 15.45 -22.88 -9.73
C ASP A 123 15.79 -21.52 -9.12
N GLN A 124 14.79 -20.67 -8.88
CA GLN A 124 14.97 -19.30 -8.39
C GLN A 124 14.54 -19.12 -6.93
N VAL A 125 13.85 -20.09 -6.35
CA VAL A 125 13.37 -20.02 -4.96
C VAL A 125 14.57 -19.97 -4.01
N GLN A 126 15.53 -20.88 -4.11
CA GLN A 126 16.69 -20.88 -3.23
C GLN A 126 17.57 -19.61 -3.42
N PRO A 127 17.88 -19.15 -4.64
CA PRO A 127 18.52 -17.85 -4.84
C PRO A 127 17.80 -16.67 -4.20
N LEU A 128 16.45 -16.66 -4.20
CA LEU A 128 15.65 -15.64 -3.53
C LEU A 128 15.79 -15.70 -2.00
N MET A 129 15.79 -16.92 -1.42
CA MET A 129 16.04 -17.12 0.00
C MET A 129 17.43 -16.60 0.39
N ASP A 130 18.48 -17.02 -0.33
CA ASP A 130 19.86 -16.61 -0.08
C ASP A 130 20.05 -15.09 -0.23
N TRP A 131 19.38 -14.48 -1.19
CA TRP A 131 19.42 -13.04 -1.40
C TRP A 131 18.72 -12.30 -0.25
N THR A 132 17.58 -12.80 0.21
CA THR A 132 16.88 -12.23 1.38
C THR A 132 17.73 -12.35 2.63
N GLU A 133 18.38 -13.50 2.88
CA GLU A 133 19.29 -13.69 4.01
C GLU A 133 20.43 -12.67 4.03
N LYS A 134 20.93 -12.27 2.86
CA LYS A 134 22.01 -11.28 2.72
C LYS A 134 21.57 -9.83 2.87
N GLY A 135 20.30 -9.54 3.03
CA GLY A 135 19.75 -8.20 3.28
C GLY A 135 18.64 -7.78 2.34
N GLY A 136 18.18 -8.65 1.45
CA GLY A 136 17.03 -8.40 0.61
C GLY A 136 15.74 -8.34 1.41
N GLN A 137 14.73 -7.67 0.85
CA GLN A 137 13.39 -7.55 1.44
C GLN A 137 12.38 -8.20 0.51
N THR A 138 11.72 -9.25 0.94
CA THR A 138 10.78 -10.01 0.10
C THR A 138 9.37 -9.95 0.64
N LEU A 139 8.41 -9.55 -0.20
CA LEU A 139 6.97 -9.61 0.06
C LEU A 139 6.35 -10.76 -0.74
N PHE A 140 5.82 -11.74 -0.04
CA PHE A 140 4.89 -12.72 -0.58
C PHE A 140 3.48 -12.15 -0.51
N ALA A 141 2.91 -11.75 -1.64
CA ALA A 141 1.69 -10.96 -1.71
C ALA A 141 0.51 -11.69 -2.38
N VAL A 142 0.54 -13.00 -2.37
CA VAL A 142 -0.58 -13.83 -2.82
C VAL A 142 -0.79 -14.99 -1.86
N THR A 143 -2.05 -15.34 -1.63
CA THR A 143 -2.38 -16.54 -0.88
C THR A 143 -1.95 -17.75 -1.70
N MET A 144 -1.08 -18.54 -1.14
CA MET A 144 -0.55 -19.71 -1.78
C MET A 144 -1.32 -20.94 -1.32
N GLY A 145 -1.99 -21.60 -2.26
CA GLY A 145 -2.75 -22.83 -2.02
C GLY A 145 -1.86 -24.08 -2.02
N LYS A 146 -2.49 -25.24 -2.02
CA LYS A 146 -1.85 -26.56 -2.05
C LYS A 146 -0.79 -26.76 -3.15
N GLU A 147 -0.96 -26.05 -4.25
CA GLU A 147 -0.14 -26.22 -5.47
C GLU A 147 1.19 -25.48 -5.37
N SER A 148 1.39 -24.68 -4.32
CA SER A 148 2.49 -23.71 -4.25
C SER A 148 3.82 -24.25 -3.76
N ASN A 149 3.94 -25.50 -3.35
CA ASN A 149 5.15 -26.09 -2.76
C ASN A 149 5.72 -25.28 -1.57
N LEU A 150 4.86 -24.54 -0.85
CA LEU A 150 5.27 -23.66 0.24
C LEU A 150 5.92 -24.41 1.39
N ASP A 151 5.57 -25.70 1.60
CA ASP A 151 6.10 -26.50 2.69
C ASP A 151 7.64 -26.49 2.72
N ALA A 152 8.27 -26.35 1.56
CA ALA A 152 9.73 -26.23 1.46
C ALA A 152 10.30 -24.92 2.05
N ILE A 153 9.49 -23.86 2.13
CA ILE A 153 9.91 -22.54 2.58
C ILE A 153 9.13 -22.02 3.79
N ASP A 154 8.12 -22.76 4.27
CA ASP A 154 7.26 -22.34 5.39
C ASP A 154 8.10 -21.90 6.61
N HIS A 155 9.12 -22.65 6.96
CA HIS A 155 10.03 -22.31 8.07
C HIS A 155 10.77 -20.97 7.81
N ASN A 156 11.21 -20.70 6.61
CA ASN A 156 11.86 -19.42 6.26
C ASN A 156 10.90 -18.24 6.41
N LEU A 157 9.60 -18.47 6.16
CA LEU A 157 8.53 -17.48 6.33
C LEU A 157 8.03 -17.36 7.78
N GLY A 158 8.59 -18.15 8.70
CA GLY A 158 8.19 -18.16 10.11
C GLY A 158 6.93 -18.97 10.39
N VAL A 159 6.55 -19.88 9.50
CA VAL A 159 5.42 -20.79 9.70
C VAL A 159 5.89 -22.05 10.39
N SER A 160 5.41 -22.29 11.61
CA SER A 160 5.74 -23.50 12.38
C SER A 160 4.84 -24.68 12.03
N TYR A 161 3.61 -24.38 11.64
CA TYR A 161 2.64 -25.36 11.18
C TYR A 161 1.63 -24.73 10.24
N SER A 162 1.31 -25.42 9.18
CA SER A 162 0.21 -25.03 8.29
C SER A 162 -0.61 -26.26 7.91
N ASN A 163 -1.91 -26.03 7.72
CA ASN A 163 -2.72 -26.92 6.91
C ASN A 163 -3.17 -26.17 5.66
N PHE A 164 -3.64 -26.89 4.66
CA PHE A 164 -4.14 -26.26 3.44
C PHE A 164 -5.62 -25.87 3.53
N GLU A 165 -6.15 -25.79 4.74
CA GLU A 165 -7.49 -25.26 4.96
C GLU A 165 -7.43 -23.74 4.86
N MET A 166 -8.40 -23.19 4.17
CA MET A 166 -8.61 -21.77 4.08
C MET A 166 -9.55 -21.29 5.17
N ASP A 167 -9.31 -20.12 5.68
CA ASP A 167 -10.17 -19.47 6.67
C ASP A 167 -11.04 -18.41 6.02
N GLU A 168 -12.28 -18.30 6.51
CA GLU A 168 -13.19 -17.25 6.05
C GLU A 168 -12.87 -15.94 6.79
N VAL A 169 -12.50 -14.91 6.05
CA VAL A 169 -12.17 -13.60 6.62
C VAL A 169 -13.41 -12.74 6.66
N LYS A 170 -13.98 -12.54 7.85
CA LYS A 170 -15.15 -11.69 8.12
C LYS A 170 -14.78 -10.35 8.72
N GLU A 171 -13.78 -10.35 9.57
CA GLU A 171 -13.31 -9.19 10.27
C GLU A 171 -11.81 -9.33 10.54
N ILE A 172 -11.09 -8.22 10.39
CA ILE A 172 -9.64 -8.15 10.52
C ILE A 172 -9.28 -7.22 11.66
N TYR A 173 -8.49 -7.69 12.62
CA TYR A 173 -7.77 -6.82 13.53
C TYR A 173 -6.46 -6.39 12.90
N VAL A 174 -6.18 -5.10 12.91
CA VAL A 174 -4.95 -4.49 12.39
C VAL A 174 -4.18 -3.87 13.55
N ASP A 175 -2.89 -4.20 13.66
CA ASP A 175 -2.00 -3.65 14.68
C ASP A 175 -1.90 -2.11 14.58
N PRO A 176 -1.86 -1.37 15.71
CA PRO A 176 -1.79 0.09 15.71
C PRO A 176 -0.56 0.66 15.00
N ASP A 177 0.56 -0.07 15.03
CA ASP A 177 1.82 0.39 14.46
C ASP A 177 1.95 0.04 12.96
N PHE A 178 1.03 -0.75 12.40
CA PHE A 178 1.12 -1.23 11.03
C PHE A 178 0.68 -0.18 10.00
N MET A 179 -0.38 0.55 10.27
CA MET A 179 -0.90 1.56 9.36
C MET A 179 -1.69 2.65 10.09
N ILE A 180 -1.84 3.80 9.45
CA ILE A 180 -2.71 4.86 9.96
C ILE A 180 -4.14 4.32 10.11
N GLY A 181 -4.66 4.42 11.33
CA GLY A 181 -5.98 3.89 11.68
C GLY A 181 -5.94 2.44 12.20
N GLY A 182 -4.78 1.84 12.39
CA GLY A 182 -4.62 0.56 13.10
C GLY A 182 -5.14 0.61 14.56
N GLY A 183 -4.99 -0.49 15.27
CA GLY A 183 -5.48 -0.65 16.65
C GLY A 183 -6.98 -0.90 16.73
N ARG A 184 -7.62 -1.32 15.65
CA ARG A 184 -9.07 -1.58 15.59
C ARG A 184 -9.40 -2.72 14.64
N ASN A 185 -10.66 -3.16 14.74
CA ASN A 185 -11.24 -4.14 13.85
C ASN A 185 -11.82 -3.48 12.59
N TYR A 186 -11.66 -4.16 11.47
CA TYR A 186 -12.23 -3.80 10.17
C TYR A 186 -13.14 -4.92 9.72
N LYS A 187 -14.44 -4.63 9.64
CA LYS A 187 -15.41 -5.58 9.12
C LYS A 187 -15.30 -5.69 7.60
N ILE A 188 -15.31 -6.90 7.09
CA ILE A 188 -15.33 -7.19 5.65
C ILE A 188 -16.80 -7.27 5.22
N GLU A 189 -17.20 -6.43 4.25
CA GLU A 189 -18.59 -6.41 3.77
C GLU A 189 -18.97 -7.71 3.07
N GLU A 190 -18.05 -8.26 2.30
CA GLU A 190 -18.21 -9.55 1.62
C GLU A 190 -17.17 -10.54 2.14
N PRO A 191 -17.51 -11.39 3.12
CA PRO A 191 -16.60 -12.40 3.65
C PRO A 191 -16.03 -13.33 2.57
N PHE A 192 -14.82 -13.81 2.78
CA PHE A 192 -14.12 -14.61 1.79
C PHE A 192 -13.22 -15.68 2.42
N GLU A 193 -13.12 -16.81 1.75
CA GLU A 193 -12.17 -17.86 2.06
C GLU A 193 -10.87 -17.66 1.30
N SER A 194 -9.91 -16.97 1.90
CA SER A 194 -8.63 -16.73 1.23
C SER A 194 -7.41 -16.76 2.14
N ALA A 195 -7.59 -16.74 3.44
CA ALA A 195 -6.47 -16.85 4.38
C ALA A 195 -6.15 -18.32 4.68
N ARG A 196 -4.92 -18.74 4.44
CA ARG A 196 -4.44 -20.07 4.83
C ARG A 196 -4.31 -20.14 6.34
N LYS A 197 -4.82 -21.19 6.97
CA LYS A 197 -4.67 -21.44 8.41
C LYS A 197 -3.22 -21.83 8.71
N VAL A 198 -2.54 -20.99 9.47
CA VAL A 198 -1.14 -21.19 9.84
C VAL A 198 -0.92 -20.91 11.32
N SER A 199 0.05 -21.62 11.91
CA SER A 199 0.66 -21.25 13.20
C SER A 199 2.05 -20.70 12.93
N LEU A 200 2.39 -19.60 13.60
CA LEU A 200 3.67 -18.92 13.38
C LEU A 200 4.68 -19.26 14.48
N GLU A 201 5.95 -19.11 14.19
CA GLU A 201 7.05 -19.15 15.15
C GLU A 201 6.98 -17.95 16.10
N SER A 202 7.61 -18.07 17.28
CA SER A 202 7.51 -17.09 18.34
C SER A 202 8.23 -15.76 18.06
N ASP A 203 9.14 -15.74 17.08
CA ASP A 203 9.92 -14.56 16.67
C ASP A 203 9.33 -13.83 15.46
N VAL A 204 8.12 -14.20 15.05
CA VAL A 204 7.38 -13.55 13.97
C VAL A 204 6.55 -12.40 14.53
N LYS A 205 6.59 -11.26 13.85
CA LYS A 205 5.76 -10.11 14.19
C LYS A 205 4.49 -10.09 13.32
N VAL A 206 3.33 -10.25 13.96
CA VAL A 206 2.02 -10.22 13.28
C VAL A 206 1.49 -8.80 13.25
N HIS A 207 1.09 -8.34 12.08
CA HIS A 207 0.53 -7.01 11.83
C HIS A 207 -1.00 -7.00 11.64
N ALA A 208 -1.56 -8.12 11.16
CA ALA A 208 -2.99 -8.28 11.02
C ALA A 208 -3.39 -9.75 11.21
N LYS A 209 -4.58 -9.97 11.75
CA LYS A 209 -5.15 -11.32 11.98
C LYS A 209 -6.67 -11.28 11.93
N THR A 210 -7.31 -12.44 11.78
CA THR A 210 -8.77 -12.56 11.96
C THR A 210 -9.15 -12.32 13.41
N THR A 211 -10.39 -11.91 13.65
CA THR A 211 -10.92 -11.62 15.00
C THR A 211 -11.73 -12.77 15.59
N ASP A 212 -11.98 -13.81 14.83
CA ASP A 212 -12.65 -15.04 15.27
C ASP A 212 -11.73 -15.91 16.16
N ASP A 213 -12.24 -17.05 16.59
CA ASP A 213 -11.53 -17.96 17.49
C ASP A 213 -10.26 -18.55 16.87
N SER A 214 -10.15 -18.55 15.54
CA SER A 214 -8.97 -19.06 14.84
C SER A 214 -7.77 -18.13 14.99
N HIS A 215 -8.00 -16.81 15.10
CA HIS A 215 -6.97 -15.76 15.10
C HIS A 215 -5.93 -15.96 13.99
N THR A 216 -6.38 -16.41 12.82
CA THR A 216 -5.51 -16.71 11.69
C THR A 216 -4.67 -15.48 11.32
N PRO A 217 -3.33 -15.60 11.31
CA PRO A 217 -2.46 -14.52 10.88
C PRO A 217 -2.70 -14.18 9.41
N LEU A 218 -2.83 -12.87 9.14
CA LEU A 218 -3.11 -12.37 7.79
C LEU A 218 -1.93 -11.65 7.18
N ILE A 219 -1.21 -10.87 7.99
CA ILE A 219 0.01 -10.18 7.59
C ILE A 219 1.03 -10.31 8.69
N TRP A 220 2.23 -10.74 8.33
CA TRP A 220 3.33 -10.84 9.28
C TRP A 220 4.68 -10.59 8.64
N GLU A 221 5.68 -10.29 9.47
CA GLU A 221 7.08 -10.22 9.06
C GLU A 221 7.96 -11.17 9.87
N LYS A 222 8.95 -11.74 9.19
CA LYS A 222 9.99 -12.61 9.75
C LYS A 222 11.35 -12.05 9.38
N SER A 223 12.19 -11.75 10.36
CA SER A 223 13.59 -11.45 10.12
C SER A 223 14.31 -12.69 9.61
N TYR A 224 15.09 -12.56 8.55
CA TYR A 224 15.82 -13.65 7.93
C TYR A 224 17.24 -13.22 7.57
N GLY A 225 18.22 -13.63 8.37
CA GLY A 225 19.58 -13.13 8.27
C GLY A 225 19.65 -11.62 8.44
N LYS A 226 20.12 -10.90 7.42
CA LYS A 226 20.16 -9.42 7.38
C LYS A 226 18.94 -8.79 6.72
N GLY A 227 18.11 -9.60 6.10
CA GLY A 227 16.89 -9.18 5.43
C GLY A 227 15.63 -9.61 6.17
N LYS A 228 14.51 -9.58 5.48
CA LYS A 228 13.23 -10.04 6.01
C LYS A 228 12.27 -10.53 4.95
N PHE A 229 11.36 -11.37 5.38
CA PHE A 229 10.14 -11.69 4.66
C PHE A 229 8.96 -10.93 5.24
N VAL A 230 8.11 -10.41 4.37
CA VAL A 230 6.76 -9.98 4.69
C VAL A 230 5.81 -10.91 3.97
N VAL A 231 4.84 -11.44 4.67
CA VAL A 231 3.85 -12.36 4.09
C VAL A 231 2.48 -11.73 4.18
N ASP A 232 1.81 -11.65 3.04
CA ASP A 232 0.43 -11.22 2.92
C ASP A 232 -0.43 -12.44 2.59
N ASN A 233 -1.09 -12.96 3.62
CA ASN A 233 -1.94 -14.14 3.55
C ASN A 233 -3.40 -13.81 3.18
N LEU A 234 -3.71 -12.52 2.88
CA LEU A 234 -5.03 -12.09 2.46
C LEU A 234 -5.31 -12.33 0.97
N GLY A 235 -4.24 -12.45 0.17
CA GLY A 235 -4.36 -12.50 -1.27
C GLY A 235 -4.75 -11.13 -1.86
N ILE A 236 -3.77 -10.46 -2.45
CA ILE A 236 -3.90 -9.10 -3.00
C ILE A 236 -4.87 -9.01 -4.19
N TYR A 237 -5.21 -10.12 -4.81
CA TYR A 237 -5.89 -10.19 -6.10
C TYR A 237 -7.40 -10.00 -6.04
N GLU A 238 -8.03 -10.13 -4.88
CA GLU A 238 -9.49 -10.22 -4.85
C GLU A 238 -10.22 -8.97 -4.38
N ARG A 239 -9.56 -7.92 -3.77
CA ARG A 239 -10.38 -6.95 -3.03
C ARG A 239 -9.86 -5.53 -2.92
N ASN A 240 -10.81 -4.64 -2.59
CA ASN A 240 -10.62 -3.22 -2.31
C ASN A 240 -9.94 -2.93 -0.95
N VAL A 241 -9.00 -3.77 -0.50
CA VAL A 241 -8.20 -3.55 0.71
C VAL A 241 -6.83 -2.95 0.39
N ARG A 242 -6.76 -2.13 -0.65
CA ARG A 242 -5.52 -1.52 -1.14
C ARG A 242 -4.69 -0.83 -0.07
N GLY A 243 -5.34 -0.25 0.94
CA GLY A 243 -4.63 0.37 2.07
C GLY A 243 -3.78 -0.63 2.87
N ILE A 244 -4.29 -1.85 3.09
CA ILE A 244 -3.58 -2.91 3.79
C ILE A 244 -2.40 -3.41 2.94
N TYR A 245 -2.59 -3.61 1.64
CA TYR A 245 -1.51 -4.02 0.73
C TYR A 245 -0.43 -2.96 0.58
N ALA A 246 -0.80 -1.69 0.51
CA ALA A 246 0.14 -0.58 0.50
C ALA A 246 0.96 -0.55 1.80
N ALA A 247 0.34 -0.82 2.95
CA ALA A 247 1.02 -0.94 4.24
C ALA A 247 1.96 -2.15 4.28
N SER A 248 1.55 -3.33 3.77
CA SER A 248 2.41 -4.52 3.66
C SER A 248 3.65 -4.22 2.81
N TYR A 249 3.48 -3.55 1.68
CA TYR A 249 4.60 -3.15 0.84
C TYR A 249 5.50 -2.12 1.54
N SER A 250 4.91 -1.19 2.31
CA SER A 250 5.68 -0.18 3.06
C SER A 250 6.63 -0.80 4.07
N LEU A 251 6.31 -1.98 4.63
CA LEU A 251 7.22 -2.71 5.52
C LEU A 251 8.56 -3.07 4.87
N LEU A 252 8.61 -3.21 3.53
CA LEU A 252 9.86 -3.43 2.80
C LEU A 252 10.74 -2.17 2.74
N THR A 253 10.18 -0.99 3.02
CA THR A 253 10.91 0.28 2.92
C THR A 253 11.50 0.73 4.26
N GLU A 254 10.94 0.31 5.38
CA GLU A 254 11.34 0.77 6.73
C GLU A 254 12.73 0.29 7.17
N ALA A 255 13.27 -0.75 6.55
CA ALA A 255 14.60 -1.29 6.87
C ALA A 255 15.78 -0.41 6.41
N THR A 256 15.53 0.73 5.80
CA THR A 256 16.56 1.61 5.21
C THR A 256 16.63 3.02 5.82
N VAL A 257 15.93 3.28 6.92
CA VAL A 257 16.04 4.54 7.64
C VAL A 257 16.94 4.33 8.86
N TYR A 258 18.24 4.31 8.63
CA TYR A 258 19.29 4.58 9.63
C TYR A 258 20.23 5.62 9.07
#